data_0a3ba6b44a3d5eab0342042f3d51a986
#
_entry.id   0a3ba6b44a3d5eab0342042f3d51a986
#
_cell.length_a   1.000
_cell.length_b   1.000
_cell.length_c   1.000
_cell.angle_alpha   90.00
_cell.angle_beta   90.00
_cell.angle_gamma   90.00
#
_symmetry.space_group_name_H-M   'P 1'
#
loop_
_entity.id
_entity.type
_entity.pdbx_description
1 polymer ?
#
loop_
_entity_poly.entity_id
_entity_poly.type
_entity_poly.pdbx_seq_one_letter_code
_entity_poly.pdbx_strand_id
1 'polypeptide(L)'
;INDESTVLDLGCGDGEILKTLINKNNIKGYGFEIDPHHIEKCISKGINVIEYDLNNGLQNIKSKSFDFIVMSQTLQTLNAPHTMLNEMLRIGEKCIVTFPNFGYWRTRFSLLISGRMPVTKQLRYQWYDTPNIHLFTYKDFELLCEEQNINILKKEFVGSSFSAPFRRLSANLFAQTAVYLLSSK
;
A
#
# COMPACT_ATOMS: atom_id res chain seq x y z
N ILE A 1 -12.92 1.81 -6.99
CA ILE A 1 -12.62 1.14 -8.28
C ILE A 1 -13.95 0.95 -8.98
N ASN A 2 -14.00 1.33 -10.26
CA ASN A 2 -15.21 1.22 -11.07
C ASN A 2 -15.39 -0.23 -11.58
N ASP A 3 -16.60 -0.56 -11.99
CA ASP A 3 -16.89 -1.85 -12.60
C ASP A 3 -16.14 -2.00 -13.93
N GLU A 4 -15.76 -3.24 -14.27
CA GLU A 4 -15.03 -3.62 -15.49
C GLU A 4 -13.63 -2.98 -15.65
N SER A 5 -13.12 -2.28 -14.64
CA SER A 5 -11.77 -1.69 -14.67
C SER A 5 -10.69 -2.75 -14.79
N THR A 6 -9.58 -2.39 -15.43
CA THR A 6 -8.33 -3.14 -15.40
C THR A 6 -7.51 -2.75 -14.17
N VAL A 7 -7.16 -3.70 -13.33
CA VAL A 7 -6.48 -3.49 -12.05
C VAL A 7 -5.20 -4.33 -11.97
N LEU A 8 -4.09 -3.70 -11.61
CA LEU A 8 -2.86 -4.40 -11.23
C LEU A 8 -2.59 -4.19 -9.74
N ASP A 9 -2.44 -5.27 -8.99
CA ASP A 9 -2.07 -5.25 -7.57
C ASP A 9 -0.59 -5.62 -7.41
N LEU A 10 0.19 -4.69 -6.91
CA LEU A 10 1.64 -4.80 -6.73
C LEU A 10 1.97 -5.29 -5.31
N GLY A 11 2.45 -6.54 -5.20
CA GLY A 11 2.56 -7.26 -3.94
C GLY A 11 1.19 -7.75 -3.48
N CYS A 12 0.52 -8.52 -4.33
CA CYS A 12 -0.89 -8.89 -4.11
C CYS A 12 -1.08 -9.91 -2.98
N GLY A 13 0.00 -10.43 -2.39
CA GLY A 13 -0.06 -11.44 -1.35
C GLY A 13 -0.87 -12.66 -1.81
N ASP A 14 -1.81 -13.10 -1.00
CA ASP A 14 -2.68 -14.24 -1.31
C ASP A 14 -3.88 -13.92 -2.22
N GLY A 15 -3.91 -12.72 -2.83
CA GLY A 15 -4.91 -12.28 -3.81
C GLY A 15 -6.28 -11.91 -3.25
N GLU A 16 -6.45 -11.74 -1.95
CA GLU A 16 -7.78 -11.44 -1.35
C GLU A 16 -8.40 -10.13 -1.84
N ILE A 17 -7.57 -9.09 -2.05
CA ILE A 17 -8.05 -7.80 -2.58
C ILE A 17 -8.58 -8.00 -3.99
N LEU A 18 -7.80 -8.63 -4.87
CA LEU A 18 -8.20 -8.91 -6.25
C LEU A 18 -9.46 -9.77 -6.31
N LYS A 19 -9.52 -10.85 -5.52
CA LYS A 19 -10.70 -11.72 -5.45
C LYS A 19 -11.96 -10.95 -5.06
N THR A 20 -11.83 -10.08 -4.05
CA THR A 20 -12.94 -9.24 -3.60
C THR A 20 -13.41 -8.28 -4.69
N LEU A 21 -12.48 -7.64 -5.40
CA LEU A 21 -12.78 -6.69 -6.46
C LEU A 21 -13.37 -7.37 -7.70
N ILE A 22 -12.84 -8.54 -8.08
CA ILE A 22 -13.41 -9.35 -9.18
C ILE A 22 -14.87 -9.70 -8.88
N ASN A 23 -15.14 -10.19 -7.67
CA ASN A 23 -16.49 -10.61 -7.30
C ASN A 23 -17.49 -9.45 -7.16
N LYS A 24 -17.04 -8.26 -6.73
CA LYS A 24 -17.92 -7.12 -6.50
C LYS A 24 -18.07 -6.19 -7.70
N ASN A 25 -17.01 -5.98 -8.45
CA ASN A 25 -16.91 -4.96 -9.49
C ASN A 25 -16.62 -5.54 -10.87
N ASN A 26 -16.57 -6.87 -11.01
CA ASN A 26 -16.26 -7.55 -12.28
C ASN A 26 -15.01 -7.01 -12.97
N ILE A 27 -13.95 -6.70 -12.21
CA ILE A 27 -12.70 -6.16 -12.73
C ILE A 27 -11.89 -7.21 -13.50
N LYS A 28 -11.00 -6.75 -14.38
CA LYS A 28 -9.89 -7.55 -14.93
C LYS A 28 -8.67 -7.38 -14.03
N GLY A 29 -8.51 -8.30 -13.08
CA GLY A 29 -7.46 -8.23 -12.05
C GLY A 29 -6.22 -9.01 -12.40
N TYR A 30 -5.05 -8.41 -12.16
CA TYR A 30 -3.73 -9.03 -12.28
C TYR A 30 -2.94 -8.74 -11.00
N GLY A 31 -2.14 -9.69 -10.54
CA GLY A 31 -1.27 -9.54 -9.37
C GLY A 31 0.19 -9.74 -9.70
N PHE A 32 1.07 -8.95 -9.08
CA PHE A 32 2.50 -9.22 -8.98
C PHE A 32 2.82 -9.66 -7.56
N GLU A 33 3.54 -10.75 -7.42
CA GLU A 33 3.95 -11.29 -6.13
C GLU A 33 5.30 -12.00 -6.28
N ILE A 34 6.13 -11.99 -5.23
CA ILE A 34 7.45 -12.63 -5.25
C ILE A 34 7.46 -13.94 -4.43
N ASP A 35 6.59 -14.06 -3.43
CA ASP A 35 6.54 -15.22 -2.55
C ASP A 35 5.79 -16.40 -3.23
N PRO A 36 6.47 -17.53 -3.52
CA PRO A 36 5.86 -18.69 -4.17
C PRO A 36 4.62 -19.22 -3.42
N HIS A 37 4.62 -19.18 -2.08
CA HIS A 37 3.49 -19.64 -1.28
C HIS A 37 2.25 -18.75 -1.45
N HIS A 38 2.43 -17.44 -1.58
CA HIS A 38 1.34 -16.51 -1.91
C HIS A 38 0.85 -16.72 -3.35
N ILE A 39 1.76 -16.94 -4.29
CA ILE A 39 1.43 -17.23 -5.69
C ILE A 39 0.55 -18.50 -5.80
N GLU A 40 0.91 -19.58 -5.10
CA GLU A 40 0.08 -20.80 -5.05
C GLU A 40 -1.34 -20.51 -4.54
N LYS A 41 -1.47 -19.68 -3.51
CA LYS A 41 -2.79 -19.26 -3.00
C LYS A 41 -3.57 -18.45 -4.02
N CYS A 42 -2.95 -17.54 -4.75
CA CYS A 42 -3.58 -16.78 -5.83
C CYS A 42 -4.12 -17.73 -6.91
N ILE A 43 -3.29 -18.66 -7.37
CA ILE A 43 -3.66 -19.65 -8.40
C ILE A 43 -4.84 -20.51 -7.92
N SER A 44 -4.81 -20.99 -6.66
CA SER A 44 -5.91 -21.79 -6.09
C SER A 44 -7.23 -21.02 -6.01
N LYS A 45 -7.17 -19.67 -5.93
CA LYS A 45 -8.34 -18.79 -5.93
C LYS A 45 -8.79 -18.34 -7.32
N GLY A 46 -8.07 -18.78 -8.40
CA GLY A 46 -8.33 -18.37 -9.79
C GLY A 46 -7.90 -16.94 -10.11
N ILE A 47 -6.93 -16.38 -9.38
CA ILE A 47 -6.40 -15.04 -9.60
C ILE A 47 -5.23 -15.12 -10.59
N ASN A 48 -5.23 -14.22 -11.60
CA ASN A 48 -4.10 -14.06 -12.51
C ASN A 48 -2.93 -13.41 -11.75
N VAL A 49 -1.88 -14.18 -11.50
CA VAL A 49 -0.69 -13.71 -10.79
C VAL A 49 0.56 -13.99 -11.60
N ILE A 50 1.52 -13.09 -11.52
CA ILE A 50 2.84 -13.19 -12.16
C ILE A 50 3.88 -13.10 -11.04
N GLU A 51 4.83 -14.03 -11.02
CA GLU A 51 6.01 -13.93 -10.16
C GLU A 51 6.86 -12.74 -10.60
N TYR A 52 7.01 -11.75 -9.72
CA TYR A 52 7.73 -10.53 -10.05
C TYR A 52 8.33 -9.85 -8.82
N ASP A 53 9.63 -9.53 -8.90
CA ASP A 53 10.28 -8.67 -7.91
C ASP A 53 10.10 -7.19 -8.28
N LEU A 54 9.33 -6.48 -7.47
CA LEU A 54 9.05 -5.06 -7.68
C LEU A 54 10.30 -4.17 -7.62
N ASN A 55 11.40 -4.61 -6.98
CA ASN A 55 12.65 -3.88 -6.97
C ASN A 55 13.32 -3.81 -8.35
N ASN A 56 12.92 -4.65 -9.30
CA ASN A 56 13.36 -4.58 -10.70
C ASN A 56 12.69 -3.43 -11.48
N GLY A 57 11.75 -2.69 -10.87
CA GLY A 57 10.99 -1.61 -11.51
C GLY A 57 9.90 -2.12 -12.47
N LEU A 58 9.22 -1.21 -13.16
CA LEU A 58 8.08 -1.53 -14.04
C LEU A 58 8.28 -1.04 -15.48
N GLN A 59 9.54 -0.81 -15.92
CA GLN A 59 9.90 -0.20 -17.21
C GLN A 59 9.35 -0.98 -18.41
N ASN A 60 9.20 -2.30 -18.27
CA ASN A 60 8.68 -3.18 -19.33
C ASN A 60 7.16 -3.08 -19.51
N ILE A 61 6.46 -2.37 -18.63
CA ILE A 61 5.02 -2.16 -18.72
C ILE A 61 4.74 -0.84 -19.42
N LYS A 62 3.87 -0.88 -20.42
CA LYS A 62 3.47 0.30 -21.18
C LYS A 62 2.74 1.31 -20.29
N SER A 63 2.96 2.60 -20.54
CA SER A 63 2.25 3.68 -19.83
C SER A 63 0.73 3.58 -20.04
N LYS A 64 -0.03 3.91 -19.01
CA LYS A 64 -1.51 3.92 -19.01
C LYS A 64 -2.13 2.59 -19.46
N SER A 65 -1.54 1.47 -19.02
CA SER A 65 -2.04 0.11 -19.31
C SER A 65 -3.16 -0.34 -18.38
N PHE A 66 -3.31 0.34 -17.25
CA PHE A 66 -4.29 -0.03 -16.21
C PHE A 66 -5.10 1.19 -15.76
N ASP A 67 -6.37 0.97 -15.46
CA ASP A 67 -7.23 2.01 -14.87
C ASP A 67 -6.84 2.27 -13.40
N PHE A 68 -6.50 1.21 -12.68
CA PHE A 68 -6.04 1.30 -11.29
C PHE A 68 -4.81 0.45 -11.04
N ILE A 69 -3.86 1.03 -10.31
CA ILE A 69 -2.77 0.30 -9.66
C ILE A 69 -3.06 0.27 -8.16
N VAL A 70 -2.99 -0.90 -7.56
CA VAL A 70 -3.09 -1.08 -6.11
C VAL A 70 -1.73 -1.48 -5.56
N MET A 71 -1.35 -0.91 -4.44
CA MET A 71 -0.20 -1.33 -3.65
C MET A 71 -0.59 -1.31 -2.17
N SER A 72 -0.87 -2.47 -1.62
CA SER A 72 -1.37 -2.58 -0.25
C SER A 72 -0.32 -3.18 0.69
N GLN A 73 0.12 -2.38 1.67
CA GLN A 73 1.11 -2.80 2.69
C GLN A 73 2.44 -3.30 2.09
N THR A 74 2.82 -2.79 0.92
CA THR A 74 4.02 -3.21 0.19
C THR A 74 5.05 -2.07 0.06
N LEU A 75 4.59 -0.81 0.00
CA LEU A 75 5.47 0.34 -0.26
C LEU A 75 6.67 0.41 0.69
N GLN A 76 6.47 0.13 1.97
CA GLN A 76 7.49 0.18 3.01
C GLN A 76 8.54 -0.94 2.94
N THR A 77 8.35 -1.92 2.06
CA THR A 77 9.26 -3.06 1.86
C THR A 77 10.18 -2.90 0.64
N LEU A 78 9.96 -1.86 -0.17
CA LEU A 78 10.68 -1.62 -1.40
C LEU A 78 11.96 -0.81 -1.14
N ASN A 79 13.01 -1.07 -1.92
CA ASN A 79 14.28 -0.35 -1.83
C ASN A 79 14.15 1.14 -2.24
N ALA A 80 13.33 1.43 -3.25
CA ALA A 80 13.15 2.77 -3.80
C ALA A 80 11.65 3.12 -3.95
N PRO A 81 10.92 3.37 -2.82
CA PRO A 81 9.48 3.60 -2.84
C PRO A 81 9.07 4.84 -3.67
N HIS A 82 9.88 5.90 -3.67
CA HIS A 82 9.63 7.11 -4.46
C HIS A 82 9.68 6.84 -5.97
N THR A 83 10.62 6.04 -6.44
CA THR A 83 10.70 5.63 -7.84
C THR A 83 9.51 4.75 -8.23
N MET A 84 9.13 3.82 -7.35
CA MET A 84 7.98 2.95 -7.58
C MET A 84 6.67 3.74 -7.68
N LEU A 85 6.45 4.76 -6.86
CA LEU A 85 5.27 5.63 -6.96
C LEU A 85 5.16 6.31 -8.34
N ASN A 86 6.28 6.80 -8.87
CA ASN A 86 6.31 7.40 -10.21
C ASN A 86 6.00 6.38 -11.31
N GLU A 87 6.55 5.16 -11.20
CA GLU A 87 6.24 4.08 -12.13
C GLU A 87 4.77 3.65 -12.07
N MET A 88 4.20 3.54 -10.88
CA MET A 88 2.77 3.25 -10.69
C MET A 88 1.91 4.30 -11.41
N LEU A 89 2.21 5.58 -11.24
CA LEU A 89 1.49 6.70 -11.89
C LEU A 89 1.73 6.77 -13.39
N ARG A 90 2.85 6.24 -13.88
CA ARG A 90 3.13 6.11 -15.30
C ARG A 90 2.27 5.02 -15.95
N ILE A 91 2.16 3.84 -15.32
CA ILE A 91 1.46 2.68 -15.89
C ILE A 91 -0.05 2.67 -15.61
N GLY A 92 -0.50 3.35 -14.55
CA GLY A 92 -1.91 3.46 -14.16
C GLY A 92 -2.48 4.86 -14.35
N GLU A 93 -3.80 4.96 -14.46
CA GLU A 93 -4.49 6.25 -14.41
C GLU A 93 -4.64 6.75 -12.98
N LYS A 94 -4.97 5.85 -12.07
CA LYS A 94 -5.10 6.10 -10.62
C LYS A 94 -4.36 5.04 -9.82
N CYS A 95 -3.79 5.45 -8.70
CA CYS A 95 -3.06 4.55 -7.81
C CYS A 95 -3.68 4.56 -6.42
N ILE A 96 -3.88 3.37 -5.85
CA ILE A 96 -4.32 3.20 -4.46
C ILE A 96 -3.14 2.65 -3.67
N VAL A 97 -2.70 3.39 -2.66
CA VAL A 97 -1.57 3.00 -1.81
C VAL A 97 -2.04 2.90 -0.37
N THR A 98 -1.68 1.81 0.30
CA THR A 98 -1.90 1.67 1.74
C THR A 98 -0.61 1.29 2.46
N PHE A 99 -0.43 1.82 3.66
CA PHE A 99 0.74 1.53 4.49
C PHE A 99 0.43 1.71 5.98
N PRO A 100 1.21 1.06 6.88
CA PRO A 100 1.08 1.25 8.31
C PRO A 100 1.62 2.63 8.71
N ASN A 101 0.89 3.36 9.55
CA ASN A 101 1.33 4.64 10.07
C ASN A 101 2.24 4.45 11.29
N PHE A 102 3.52 4.63 11.15
CA PHE A 102 4.46 4.55 12.27
C PHE A 102 4.24 5.68 13.30
N GLY A 103 3.59 6.77 12.90
CA GLY A 103 3.19 7.88 13.78
C GLY A 103 2.03 7.58 14.72
N TYR A 104 1.43 6.39 14.72
CA TYR A 104 0.32 6.01 15.57
C TYR A 104 0.69 6.13 17.06
N TRP A 105 -0.21 6.68 17.89
CA TRP A 105 0.09 7.00 19.29
C TRP A 105 0.60 5.84 20.14
N ARG A 106 0.08 4.63 19.92
CA ARG A 106 0.56 3.44 20.67
C ARG A 106 2.00 3.08 20.30
N THR A 107 2.37 3.23 19.02
CA THR A 107 3.74 3.04 18.56
C THR A 107 4.68 4.04 19.23
N ARG A 108 4.29 5.33 19.23
CA ARG A 108 5.07 6.41 19.89
C ARG A 108 5.19 6.18 21.40
N PHE A 109 4.07 5.86 22.06
CA PHE A 109 4.04 5.67 23.49
C PHE A 109 4.85 4.43 23.92
N SER A 110 4.73 3.34 23.16
CA SER A 110 5.55 2.14 23.38
C SER A 110 7.04 2.46 23.28
N LEU A 111 7.46 3.16 22.22
CA LEU A 111 8.86 3.56 22.04
C LEU A 111 9.33 4.49 23.16
N LEU A 112 8.52 5.48 23.54
CA LEU A 112 8.83 6.44 24.60
C LEU A 112 9.04 5.77 25.99
N ILE A 113 8.19 4.80 26.34
CA ILE A 113 8.23 4.15 27.66
C ILE A 113 9.25 3.02 27.69
N SER A 114 9.29 2.17 26.66
CA SER A 114 10.12 0.95 26.69
C SER A 114 11.54 1.18 26.13
N GLY A 115 11.76 2.24 25.34
CA GLY A 115 13.02 2.46 24.62
C GLY A 115 13.31 1.37 23.58
N ARG A 116 12.32 0.56 23.20
CA ARG A 116 12.46 -0.57 22.26
C ARG A 116 11.52 -0.39 21.07
N MET A 117 11.93 -0.92 19.91
CA MET A 117 11.07 -0.94 18.73
C MET A 117 9.77 -1.68 19.02
N PRO A 118 8.60 -1.04 18.79
CA PRO A 118 7.32 -1.62 19.12
C PRO A 118 6.98 -2.79 18.21
N VAL A 119 6.55 -3.90 18.78
CA VAL A 119 5.91 -5.00 18.06
C VAL A 119 4.41 -4.89 18.33
N THR A 120 3.63 -4.68 17.27
CA THR A 120 2.18 -4.44 17.35
C THR A 120 1.44 -5.30 16.32
N LYS A 121 0.11 -5.20 16.26
CA LYS A 121 -0.67 -5.89 15.21
C LYS A 121 -0.32 -5.43 13.79
N GLN A 122 0.16 -4.20 13.60
CA GLN A 122 0.58 -3.64 12.32
C GLN A 122 2.08 -3.87 12.06
N LEU A 123 2.89 -3.81 13.10
CA LEU A 123 4.33 -4.06 13.06
C LEU A 123 4.59 -5.39 13.76
N ARG A 124 4.31 -6.51 13.08
CA ARG A 124 4.26 -7.85 13.69
C ARG A 124 5.63 -8.47 13.93
N TYR A 125 6.63 -7.95 13.26
CA TYR A 125 7.98 -8.52 13.24
C TYR A 125 8.89 -7.84 14.25
N GLN A 126 9.93 -8.53 14.65
CA GLN A 126 11.04 -7.93 15.39
C GLN A 126 11.83 -7.00 14.45
N TRP A 127 12.63 -6.12 15.03
CA TRP A 127 13.41 -5.17 14.24
C TRP A 127 14.43 -5.82 13.28
N TYR A 128 14.83 -7.07 13.56
CA TYR A 128 15.84 -7.81 12.80
C TYR A 128 15.26 -8.79 11.76
N ASP A 129 13.97 -9.08 11.78
CA ASP A 129 13.31 -10.01 10.86
C ASP A 129 12.14 -9.38 10.07
N THR A 130 11.95 -8.07 10.23
CA THR A 130 10.88 -7.34 9.55
C THR A 130 11.16 -7.17 8.06
N PRO A 131 10.19 -7.40 7.18
CA PRO A 131 10.28 -7.02 5.79
C PRO A 131 10.20 -5.49 5.58
N ASN A 132 9.73 -4.75 6.60
CA ASN A 132 9.57 -3.29 6.52
C ASN A 132 10.93 -2.59 6.69
N ILE A 133 11.52 -2.15 5.59
CA ILE A 133 12.79 -1.42 5.59
C ILE A 133 12.61 0.08 5.74
N HIS A 134 11.41 0.61 5.48
CA HIS A 134 11.07 2.01 5.68
C HIS A 134 9.98 2.17 6.73
N LEU A 135 10.26 2.97 7.76
CA LEU A 135 9.32 3.32 8.82
C LEU A 135 9.00 4.80 8.70
N PHE A 136 7.78 5.12 8.24
CA PHE A 136 7.35 6.48 7.99
C PHE A 136 5.92 6.74 8.46
N THR A 137 5.57 8.01 8.57
CA THR A 137 4.22 8.46 8.93
C THR A 137 3.47 8.89 7.68
N TYR A 138 2.15 9.09 7.81
CA TYR A 138 1.41 9.64 6.67
C TYR A 138 1.87 11.06 6.30
N LYS A 139 2.39 11.85 7.26
CA LYS A 139 2.93 13.19 6.97
C LYS A 139 4.18 13.12 6.10
N ASP A 140 5.05 12.16 6.35
CA ASP A 140 6.23 11.93 5.50
C ASP A 140 5.81 11.53 4.08
N PHE A 141 4.77 10.70 3.96
CA PHE A 141 4.22 10.31 2.67
C PHE A 141 3.57 11.50 1.92
N GLU A 142 2.82 12.37 2.61
CA GLU A 142 2.24 13.57 2.00
C GLU A 142 3.33 14.54 1.53
N LEU A 143 4.41 14.71 2.29
CA LEU A 143 5.58 15.50 1.90
C LEU A 143 6.23 14.92 0.64
N LEU A 144 6.45 13.60 0.60
CA LEU A 144 6.97 12.93 -0.59
C LEU A 144 6.06 13.14 -1.81
N CYS A 145 4.73 13.06 -1.66
CA CYS A 145 3.80 13.35 -2.74
C CYS A 145 3.93 14.78 -3.25
N GLU A 146 4.12 15.76 -2.36
CA GLU A 146 4.35 17.17 -2.72
C GLU A 146 5.66 17.33 -3.50
N GLU A 147 6.76 16.80 -2.99
CA GLU A 147 8.09 16.84 -3.64
C GLU A 147 8.09 16.18 -5.02
N GLN A 148 7.36 15.09 -5.19
CA GLN A 148 7.25 14.35 -6.46
C GLN A 148 6.13 14.88 -7.38
N ASN A 149 5.44 15.97 -7.01
CA ASN A 149 4.31 16.52 -7.77
C ASN A 149 3.17 15.50 -7.98
N ILE A 150 2.93 14.63 -7.02
CA ILE A 150 1.85 13.64 -7.05
C ILE A 150 0.57 14.27 -6.50
N ASN A 151 -0.54 14.10 -7.21
CA ASN A 151 -1.83 14.61 -6.78
C ASN A 151 -2.55 13.61 -5.86
N ILE A 152 -2.89 14.03 -4.64
CA ILE A 152 -3.69 13.24 -3.71
C ILE A 152 -5.17 13.56 -3.93
N LEU A 153 -5.89 12.64 -4.60
CA LEU A 153 -7.31 12.80 -4.89
C LEU A 153 -8.18 12.55 -3.67
N LYS A 154 -7.82 11.55 -2.87
CA LYS A 154 -8.56 11.15 -1.67
C LYS A 154 -7.63 10.52 -0.67
N LYS A 155 -7.92 10.74 0.62
CA LYS A 155 -7.24 10.07 1.72
C LYS A 155 -8.25 9.58 2.76
N GLU A 156 -8.03 8.36 3.25
CA GLU A 156 -8.82 7.73 4.30
C GLU A 156 -7.90 7.13 5.36
N PHE A 157 -8.35 7.13 6.58
CA PHE A 157 -7.60 6.67 7.74
C PHE A 157 -8.37 5.60 8.49
N VAL A 158 -7.76 4.44 8.67
CA VAL A 158 -8.40 3.23 9.19
C VAL A 158 -7.77 2.79 10.51
N GLY A 159 -8.55 2.12 11.34
CA GLY A 159 -8.04 1.39 12.50
C GLY A 159 -7.86 2.21 13.78
N SER A 160 -8.61 3.29 13.98
CA SER A 160 -8.63 3.99 15.26
C SER A 160 -9.88 3.67 16.07
N SER A 161 -9.72 3.60 17.39
CA SER A 161 -10.86 3.48 18.35
C SER A 161 -11.60 4.81 18.55
N PHE A 162 -11.22 5.87 17.85
CA PHE A 162 -11.78 7.21 17.99
C PHE A 162 -12.79 7.54 16.90
N SER A 163 -13.76 8.39 17.24
CA SER A 163 -14.80 8.86 16.32
C SER A 163 -14.21 9.63 15.11
N ALA A 164 -14.93 9.64 14.00
CA ALA A 164 -14.49 10.21 12.73
C ALA A 164 -13.94 11.66 12.80
N PRO A 165 -14.52 12.60 13.57
CA PRO A 165 -13.98 13.97 13.67
C PRO A 165 -12.60 14.02 14.33
N PHE A 166 -12.34 13.22 15.37
CA PHE A 166 -11.03 13.16 16.03
C PHE A 166 -9.95 12.55 15.12
N ARG A 167 -10.31 11.58 14.29
CA ARG A 167 -9.38 11.02 13.31
C ARG A 167 -8.90 12.04 12.28
N ARG A 168 -9.79 12.93 11.82
CA ARG A 168 -9.43 14.00 10.86
C ARG A 168 -8.51 15.06 11.46
N LEU A 169 -8.75 15.45 12.72
CA LEU A 169 -7.99 16.49 13.39
C LEU A 169 -6.55 16.07 13.74
N SER A 170 -6.33 14.78 14.05
CA SER A 170 -5.04 14.25 14.47
C SER A 170 -4.78 12.85 13.88
N ALA A 171 -5.04 12.69 12.58
CA ALA A 171 -4.91 11.40 11.90
C ALA A 171 -3.52 10.78 12.10
N ASN A 172 -2.44 11.59 12.09
CA ASN A 172 -1.08 11.09 12.33
C ASN A 172 -0.89 10.44 13.71
N LEU A 173 -1.72 10.81 14.67
CA LEU A 173 -1.68 10.25 16.02
C LEU A 173 -2.62 9.06 16.17
N PHE A 174 -3.79 9.10 15.53
CA PHE A 174 -4.87 8.15 15.80
C PHE A 174 -5.14 7.13 14.70
N ALA A 175 -4.64 7.34 13.47
CA ALA A 175 -4.78 6.35 12.42
C ALA A 175 -3.69 5.28 12.49
N GLN A 176 -4.08 4.02 12.32
CA GLN A 176 -3.15 2.88 12.25
C GLN A 176 -2.67 2.63 10.82
N THR A 177 -3.58 2.75 9.86
CA THR A 177 -3.30 2.55 8.44
C THR A 177 -3.81 3.76 7.67
N ALA A 178 -3.01 4.23 6.74
CA ALA A 178 -3.40 5.25 5.78
C ALA A 178 -3.72 4.61 4.43
N VAL A 179 -4.72 5.16 3.75
CA VAL A 179 -5.15 4.77 2.39
C VAL A 179 -5.21 6.02 1.55
N TYR A 180 -4.52 6.03 0.43
CA TYR A 180 -4.44 7.15 -0.49
C TYR A 180 -4.90 6.75 -1.88
N LEU A 181 -5.69 7.61 -2.53
CA LEU A 181 -5.97 7.59 -3.96
C LEU A 181 -5.17 8.70 -4.60
N LEU A 182 -4.30 8.33 -5.54
CA LEU A 182 -3.33 9.22 -6.19
C LEU A 182 -3.58 9.30 -7.70
N SER A 183 -3.17 10.41 -8.30
CA SER A 183 -3.04 10.56 -9.76
C SER A 183 -1.77 11.35 -10.11
N SER A 184 -1.31 11.24 -11.34
CA SER A 184 -0.37 12.22 -11.91
C SER A 184 -1.03 13.60 -11.94
N LYS A 185 -0.24 14.67 -11.79
CA LYS A 185 -0.70 16.03 -12.08
C LYS A 185 -0.88 16.23 -13.57
#